data_0f7b52db60ef9774f5b589521ab75a75
#
_entry.id   0f7b52db60ef9774f5b589521ab75a75
#
_cell.length_a   1.000
_cell.length_b   1.000
_cell.length_c   1.000
_cell.angle_alpha   90.00
_cell.angle_beta   90.00
_cell.angle_gamma   90.00
#
_symmetry.space_group_name_H-M   'P 1'
#
loop_
_entity.id
_entity.type
_entity.pdbx_description
1 polymer ?
#
loop_
_entity_poly.entity_id
_entity_poly.type
_entity_poly.pdbx_seq_one_letter_code
_entity_poly.pdbx_strand_id
1 'polypeptide(L)'
;MKRSVVFIIFFTILGVSLSGLYWSQRRAKSPPASANAILDMAADAQRDLTRVPMHFTRLSDEQEIAIGHNLFAGYAGQVMKPTPEEEALEKYVRRVGGTVSAHAHRHLAYEFHLIPDHNMINAFSLPGGPVYIGEGMLDQMETEDELATILAHEVEHIDHYHCVERFQLEAKLKNLNLDIVGQLLQIPLEFWQAGYHKDEEFEADREGVRLAVETGYSPYGALSIFTRLAKLCNEFVIHAQSPQEELSELAIQSLAGYFRSHPLPSERLDQINRVIAEEHWEGRKTQKPFHVEYEVHNGQFVK
;
A
#
# COMPACT_ATOMS: atom_id res chain seq x y z
N MET A 1 -4.08 -36.06 18.87
CA MET A 1 -5.53 -35.86 18.61
C MET A 1 -5.79 -36.11 17.14
N LYS A 2 -6.79 -36.93 16.78
CA LYS A 2 -7.09 -37.23 15.37
C LYS A 2 -7.58 -35.96 14.67
N ARG A 3 -7.10 -35.71 13.44
CA ARG A 3 -7.47 -34.56 12.60
C ARG A 3 -9.01 -34.31 12.57
N SER A 4 -9.79 -35.40 12.59
CA SER A 4 -11.27 -35.32 12.63
C SER A 4 -11.85 -34.59 13.86
N VAL A 5 -11.20 -34.68 15.03
CA VAL A 5 -11.68 -34.02 16.26
C VAL A 5 -11.46 -32.49 16.16
N VAL A 6 -10.34 -32.07 15.56
CA VAL A 6 -10.06 -30.64 15.33
C VAL A 6 -11.07 -30.04 14.35
N PHE A 7 -11.41 -30.74 13.28
CA PHE A 7 -12.45 -30.31 12.33
C PHE A 7 -13.83 -30.20 12.98
N ILE A 8 -14.20 -31.15 13.81
CA ILE A 8 -15.51 -31.13 14.50
C ILE A 8 -15.56 -29.94 15.47
N ILE A 9 -14.51 -29.70 16.25
CA ILE A 9 -14.43 -28.55 17.16
C ILE A 9 -14.51 -27.23 16.38
N PHE A 10 -13.79 -27.10 15.28
CA PHE A 10 -13.81 -25.93 14.41
C PHE A 10 -15.21 -25.65 13.88
N PHE A 11 -15.90 -26.64 13.30
CA PHE A 11 -17.25 -26.46 12.79
C PHE A 11 -18.28 -26.22 13.88
N THR A 12 -18.08 -26.74 15.08
CA THR A 12 -18.98 -26.47 16.21
C THR A 12 -18.82 -25.05 16.71
N ILE A 13 -17.60 -24.57 16.86
CA ILE A 13 -17.32 -23.16 17.25
C ILE A 13 -17.85 -22.20 16.19
N LEU A 14 -17.61 -22.48 14.91
CA LEU A 14 -18.11 -21.69 13.80
C LEU A 14 -19.64 -21.63 13.79
N GLY A 15 -20.31 -22.77 13.99
CA GLY A 15 -21.76 -22.86 14.05
C GLY A 15 -22.36 -22.08 15.24
N VAL A 16 -21.74 -22.14 16.41
CA VAL A 16 -22.16 -21.39 17.61
C VAL A 16 -21.95 -19.89 17.41
N SER A 17 -20.80 -19.49 16.81
CA SER A 17 -20.51 -18.08 16.52
C SER A 17 -21.47 -17.50 15.50
N LEU A 18 -21.75 -18.20 14.41
CA LEU A 18 -22.72 -17.78 13.39
C LEU A 18 -24.15 -17.71 13.95
N SER A 19 -24.54 -18.65 14.82
CA SER A 19 -25.84 -18.62 15.49
C SER A 19 -25.96 -17.44 16.46
N GLY A 20 -24.89 -17.14 17.21
CA GLY A 20 -24.82 -15.98 18.09
C GLY A 20 -24.93 -14.65 17.34
N LEU A 21 -24.25 -14.55 16.20
CA LEU A 21 -24.30 -13.39 15.30
C LEU A 21 -25.71 -13.20 14.72
N TYR A 22 -26.31 -14.28 14.22
CA TYR A 22 -27.67 -14.27 13.69
C TYR A 22 -28.69 -13.82 14.75
N TRP A 23 -28.55 -14.26 15.99
CA TRP A 23 -29.40 -13.84 17.10
C TRP A 23 -29.17 -12.39 17.53
N SER A 24 -27.91 -11.92 17.54
CA SER A 24 -27.57 -10.53 17.86
C SER A 24 -28.11 -9.56 16.80
N GLN A 25 -28.05 -9.93 15.52
CA GLN A 25 -28.59 -9.15 14.41
C GLN A 25 -30.12 -9.08 14.41
N ARG A 26 -30.80 -10.12 14.87
CA ARG A 26 -32.28 -10.05 15.05
C ARG A 26 -32.71 -9.06 16.13
N ARG A 27 -31.86 -8.77 17.10
CA ARG A 27 -32.11 -7.75 18.13
C ARG A 27 -31.75 -6.33 17.71
N ALA A 28 -30.80 -6.16 16.80
CA ALA A 28 -30.52 -4.89 16.19
C ALA A 28 -31.48 -4.68 15.02
N LYS A 29 -32.08 -3.50 14.89
CA LYS A 29 -32.94 -3.11 13.76
C LYS A 29 -32.12 -2.88 12.47
N SER A 30 -31.00 -3.57 12.29
CA SER A 30 -30.14 -3.50 11.13
C SER A 30 -30.59 -4.51 10.08
N PRO A 31 -30.47 -4.21 8.78
CA PRO A 31 -30.77 -5.19 7.74
C PRO A 31 -29.85 -6.41 7.89
N PRO A 32 -30.32 -7.62 7.54
CA PRO A 32 -29.51 -8.83 7.64
C PRO A 32 -28.27 -8.69 6.76
N ALA A 33 -27.12 -9.13 7.28
CA ALA A 33 -25.87 -9.15 6.51
C ALA A 33 -26.06 -9.97 5.22
N SER A 34 -25.59 -9.45 4.11
CA SER A 34 -25.62 -10.17 2.83
C SER A 34 -24.76 -11.44 2.91
N ALA A 35 -25.04 -12.42 2.05
CA ALA A 35 -24.23 -13.65 1.96
C ALA A 35 -22.75 -13.32 1.70
N ASN A 36 -22.47 -12.26 0.94
CA ASN A 36 -21.11 -11.78 0.69
C ASN A 36 -20.48 -11.23 1.97
N ALA A 37 -21.16 -10.42 2.76
CA ALA A 37 -20.65 -9.93 4.03
C ALA A 37 -20.32 -11.06 5.04
N ILE A 38 -21.09 -12.16 5.01
CA ILE A 38 -20.81 -13.34 5.84
C ILE A 38 -19.61 -14.10 5.33
N LEU A 39 -19.43 -14.19 4.00
CA LEU A 39 -18.25 -14.81 3.38
C LEU A 39 -16.99 -13.97 3.64
N ASP A 40 -17.08 -12.65 3.57
CA ASP A 40 -15.98 -11.73 3.88
C ASP A 40 -15.57 -11.86 5.35
N MET A 41 -16.52 -11.86 6.28
CA MET A 41 -16.23 -12.09 7.70
C MET A 41 -15.63 -13.48 7.98
N ALA A 42 -16.06 -14.52 7.25
CA ALA A 42 -15.47 -15.85 7.39
C ALA A 42 -14.05 -15.91 6.81
N ALA A 43 -13.80 -15.21 5.71
CA ALA A 43 -12.47 -15.05 5.12
C ALA A 43 -11.55 -14.28 6.06
N ASP A 44 -12.03 -13.20 6.69
CA ASP A 44 -11.29 -12.42 7.68
C ASP A 44 -10.95 -13.24 8.92
N ALA A 45 -11.91 -13.96 9.47
CA ALA A 45 -11.68 -14.85 10.63
C ALA A 45 -10.70 -16.00 10.30
N GLN A 46 -10.75 -16.57 9.09
CA GLN A 46 -9.79 -17.57 8.63
C GLN A 46 -8.39 -16.98 8.51
N ARG A 47 -8.30 -15.75 8.06
CA ARG A 47 -7.06 -14.99 7.87
C ARG A 47 -6.39 -14.68 9.21
N ASP A 48 -7.14 -14.14 10.18
CA ASP A 48 -6.64 -13.87 11.53
C ASP A 48 -6.09 -15.13 12.20
N LEU A 49 -6.75 -16.27 12.01
CA LEU A 49 -6.28 -17.56 12.48
C LEU A 49 -5.00 -18.05 11.78
N THR A 50 -4.74 -17.62 10.54
CA THR A 50 -3.51 -17.95 9.82
C THR A 50 -2.36 -17.00 10.14
N ARG A 51 -2.65 -15.77 10.58
CA ARG A 51 -1.65 -14.78 11.01
C ARG A 51 -0.98 -15.15 12.34
N VAL A 52 -1.72 -15.69 13.31
CA VAL A 52 -1.16 -16.08 14.60
C VAL A 52 0.09 -16.97 14.46
N PRO A 53 0.12 -18.04 13.62
CA PRO A 53 1.35 -18.77 13.38
C PRO A 53 2.46 -17.98 12.68
N MET A 54 2.11 -16.98 11.87
CA MET A 54 3.08 -16.16 11.12
C MET A 54 3.87 -15.23 12.05
N HIS A 55 3.24 -14.66 13.08
CA HIS A 55 3.93 -13.89 14.12
C HIS A 55 5.04 -14.69 14.82
N PHE A 56 4.86 -16.00 15.03
CA PHE A 56 5.85 -16.88 15.66
C PHE A 56 6.95 -17.38 14.73
N THR A 57 6.75 -17.27 13.41
CA THR A 57 7.70 -17.74 12.39
C THR A 57 8.20 -16.59 11.51
N ARG A 58 8.06 -15.35 11.98
CA ARG A 58 8.48 -14.17 11.25
C ARG A 58 9.97 -14.22 10.96
N LEU A 59 10.34 -13.83 9.75
CA LEU A 59 11.74 -13.67 9.36
C LEU A 59 12.43 -12.63 10.23
N SER A 60 13.74 -12.78 10.44
CA SER A 60 14.52 -11.71 11.06
C SER A 60 14.69 -10.53 10.11
N ASP A 61 14.99 -9.35 10.66
CA ASP A 61 15.23 -8.15 9.83
C ASP A 61 16.32 -8.38 8.79
N GLU A 62 17.40 -9.12 9.14
CA GLU A 62 18.47 -9.43 8.19
C GLU A 62 17.99 -10.33 7.04
N GLN A 63 17.15 -11.31 7.33
CA GLN A 63 16.56 -12.18 6.31
C GLN A 63 15.61 -11.38 5.41
N GLU A 64 14.80 -10.52 6.00
CA GLU A 64 13.85 -9.66 5.29
C GLU A 64 14.59 -8.69 4.35
N ILE A 65 15.64 -8.03 4.83
CA ILE A 65 16.51 -7.15 4.04
C ILE A 65 17.14 -7.92 2.87
N ALA A 66 17.67 -9.10 3.13
CA ALA A 66 18.29 -9.93 2.07
C ALA A 66 17.28 -10.31 0.99
N ILE A 67 16.04 -10.61 1.36
CA ILE A 67 14.96 -10.89 0.40
C ILE A 67 14.64 -9.65 -0.42
N GLY A 68 14.44 -8.49 0.21
CA GLY A 68 14.15 -7.23 -0.47
C GLY A 68 15.23 -6.85 -1.48
N HIS A 69 16.50 -6.91 -1.08
CA HIS A 69 17.63 -6.65 -1.98
C HIS A 69 17.67 -7.59 -3.18
N ASN A 70 17.39 -8.88 -2.97
CA ASN A 70 17.38 -9.86 -4.06
C ASN A 70 16.22 -9.61 -5.04
N LEU A 71 15.05 -9.26 -4.53
CA LEU A 71 13.90 -8.88 -5.35
C LEU A 71 14.20 -7.61 -6.14
N PHE A 72 14.75 -6.59 -5.47
CA PHE A 72 15.19 -5.34 -6.10
C PHE A 72 16.16 -5.59 -7.24
N ALA A 73 17.23 -6.36 -7.01
CA ALA A 73 18.23 -6.66 -8.03
C ALA A 73 17.63 -7.38 -9.25
N GLY A 74 16.61 -8.22 -9.03
CA GLY A 74 15.88 -8.91 -10.11
C GLY A 74 15.02 -7.96 -10.95
N TYR A 75 14.46 -6.92 -10.36
CA TYR A 75 13.61 -5.93 -11.05
C TYR A 75 14.43 -4.77 -11.66
N ALA A 76 15.46 -4.29 -10.99
CA ALA A 76 16.32 -3.18 -11.45
C ALA A 76 17.03 -3.45 -12.78
N GLY A 77 17.29 -4.71 -13.09
CA GLY A 77 17.90 -5.09 -14.38
C GLY A 77 17.05 -4.83 -15.61
N GLN A 78 15.79 -4.41 -15.44
CA GLN A 78 14.85 -4.10 -16.51
C GLN A 78 14.68 -2.59 -16.79
N VAL A 79 15.29 -1.73 -15.96
CA VAL A 79 15.14 -0.27 -16.08
C VAL A 79 16.17 0.29 -17.06
N MET A 80 15.71 1.07 -18.03
CA MET A 80 16.56 1.87 -18.93
C MET A 80 17.35 2.89 -18.10
N LYS A 81 18.46 3.42 -18.66
CA LYS A 81 19.18 4.51 -18.00
C LYS A 81 18.24 5.71 -17.82
N PRO A 82 18.12 6.24 -16.60
CA PRO A 82 17.23 7.36 -16.35
C PRO A 82 17.69 8.63 -17.10
N THR A 83 16.75 9.46 -17.47
CA THR A 83 16.99 10.82 -17.97
C THR A 83 17.43 11.72 -16.80
N PRO A 84 18.02 12.89 -17.05
CA PRO A 84 18.35 13.85 -15.99
C PRO A 84 17.11 14.30 -15.19
N GLU A 85 15.95 14.39 -15.83
CA GLU A 85 14.68 14.70 -15.18
C GLU A 85 14.25 13.58 -14.22
N GLU A 86 14.31 12.34 -14.66
CA GLU A 86 13.99 11.17 -13.84
C GLU A 86 14.97 11.03 -12.66
N GLU A 87 16.26 11.32 -12.86
CA GLU A 87 17.25 11.35 -11.79
C GLU A 87 16.94 12.42 -10.73
N ALA A 88 16.56 13.63 -11.16
CA ALA A 88 16.17 14.71 -10.25
C ALA A 88 14.92 14.35 -9.47
N LEU A 89 13.93 13.76 -10.14
CA LEU A 89 12.68 13.32 -9.54
C LEU A 89 12.91 12.19 -8.53
N GLU A 90 13.75 11.21 -8.86
CA GLU A 90 14.12 10.13 -7.93
C GLU A 90 14.85 10.68 -6.70
N LYS A 91 15.78 11.63 -6.89
CA LYS A 91 16.48 12.31 -5.79
C LYS A 91 15.48 13.04 -4.87
N TYR A 92 14.46 13.67 -5.45
CA TYR A 92 13.40 14.32 -4.70
C TYR A 92 12.57 13.31 -3.87
N VAL A 93 12.14 12.21 -4.49
CA VAL A 93 11.43 11.11 -3.84
C VAL A 93 12.26 10.54 -2.68
N ARG A 94 13.55 10.28 -2.90
CA ARG A 94 14.48 9.80 -1.86
C ARG A 94 14.62 10.77 -0.69
N ARG A 95 14.64 12.07 -0.95
CA ARG A 95 14.72 13.09 0.10
C ARG A 95 13.47 13.09 0.98
N VAL A 96 12.29 13.10 0.36
CA VAL A 96 11.01 13.09 1.09
C VAL A 96 10.85 11.78 1.85
N GLY A 97 11.09 10.66 1.20
CA GLY A 97 11.00 9.33 1.80
C GLY A 97 11.97 9.14 2.96
N GLY A 98 13.23 9.60 2.80
CA GLY A 98 14.22 9.59 3.88
C GLY A 98 13.82 10.45 5.08
N THR A 99 13.15 11.58 4.83
CA THR A 99 12.59 12.41 5.93
C THR A 99 11.51 11.63 6.69
N VAL A 100 10.60 11.00 5.97
CA VAL A 100 9.49 10.23 6.56
C VAL A 100 10.02 9.01 7.31
N SER A 101 10.84 8.17 6.67
CA SER A 101 11.32 6.91 7.25
C SER A 101 12.27 7.09 8.45
N ALA A 102 12.83 8.30 8.64
CA ALA A 102 13.65 8.60 9.81
C ALA A 102 12.87 8.49 11.15
N HIS A 103 11.55 8.48 11.13
CA HIS A 103 10.68 8.36 12.30
C HIS A 103 9.96 6.99 12.36
N ALA A 104 10.23 6.08 11.42
CA ALA A 104 9.70 4.72 11.47
C ALA A 104 10.19 3.97 12.70
N HIS A 105 9.37 3.07 13.25
CA HIS A 105 9.72 2.31 14.45
C HIS A 105 10.82 1.28 14.20
N ARG A 106 10.79 0.63 13.03
CA ARG A 106 11.83 -0.32 12.62
C ARG A 106 12.99 0.43 11.97
N HIS A 107 14.19 0.20 12.49
CA HIS A 107 15.42 0.81 11.96
C HIS A 107 15.98 0.00 10.78
N LEU A 108 15.25 0.00 9.68
CA LEU A 108 15.64 -0.63 8.43
C LEU A 108 16.34 0.37 7.50
N ALA A 109 17.04 -0.15 6.50
CA ALA A 109 17.56 0.68 5.42
C ALA A 109 16.45 0.93 4.39
N TYR A 110 15.60 1.93 4.64
CA TYR A 110 14.56 2.32 3.69
C TYR A 110 15.18 2.95 2.44
N GLU A 111 14.80 2.45 1.28
CA GLU A 111 15.25 2.91 -0.02
C GLU A 111 14.06 3.30 -0.89
N PHE A 112 14.14 4.45 -1.55
CA PHE A 112 13.01 4.97 -2.34
C PHE A 112 13.41 5.06 -3.80
N HIS A 113 12.60 4.48 -4.68
CA HIS A 113 12.89 4.32 -6.10
C HIS A 113 11.74 4.84 -6.96
N LEU A 114 12.10 5.54 -8.03
CA LEU A 114 11.18 5.95 -9.07
C LEU A 114 11.06 4.85 -10.13
N ILE A 115 9.84 4.54 -10.54
CA ILE A 115 9.57 3.79 -11.78
C ILE A 115 9.16 4.82 -12.83
N PRO A 116 9.99 5.04 -13.88
CA PRO A 116 9.74 6.06 -14.89
C PRO A 116 8.67 5.59 -15.89
N ASP A 117 7.45 5.48 -15.42
CA ASP A 117 6.28 5.11 -16.22
C ASP A 117 5.09 5.99 -15.80
N HIS A 118 4.73 6.93 -16.66
CA HIS A 118 3.57 7.81 -16.48
C HIS A 118 2.23 7.07 -16.42
N ASN A 119 2.15 5.84 -16.92
CA ASN A 119 0.94 5.03 -16.80
C ASN A 119 0.87 4.33 -15.44
N MET A 120 1.96 4.29 -14.68
CA MET A 120 1.98 3.66 -13.38
C MET A 120 1.49 4.62 -12.28
N ILE A 121 0.18 4.70 -12.07
CA ILE A 121 -0.44 5.43 -10.96
C ILE A 121 -0.50 4.48 -9.74
N ASN A 122 0.67 4.16 -9.19
CA ASN A 122 0.79 3.26 -8.04
C ASN A 122 2.07 3.52 -7.25
N ALA A 123 2.07 3.06 -5.99
CA ALA A 123 3.25 2.87 -5.16
C ALA A 123 3.16 1.50 -4.51
N PHE A 124 4.27 0.91 -4.11
CA PHE A 124 4.32 -0.35 -3.38
C PHE A 124 5.64 -0.51 -2.65
N SER A 125 5.64 -1.36 -1.64
CA SER A 125 6.81 -1.68 -0.82
C SER A 125 7.20 -3.15 -0.92
N LEU A 126 8.50 -3.41 -0.78
CA LEU A 126 9.07 -4.75 -0.66
C LEU A 126 9.52 -5.01 0.78
N PRO A 127 9.61 -6.28 1.20
CA PRO A 127 10.17 -6.62 2.50
C PRO A 127 11.56 -5.99 2.70
N GLY A 128 11.85 -5.53 3.92
CA GLY A 128 13.19 -5.11 4.32
C GLY A 128 13.62 -3.70 3.95
N GLY A 129 12.75 -2.88 3.32
CA GLY A 129 13.03 -1.45 3.16
C GLY A 129 12.74 -0.80 1.82
N PRO A 130 12.82 -1.50 0.66
CA PRO A 130 12.62 -0.85 -0.64
C PRO A 130 11.16 -0.42 -0.86
N VAL A 131 10.98 0.84 -1.27
CA VAL A 131 9.71 1.47 -1.63
C VAL A 131 9.79 1.99 -3.06
N TYR A 132 8.77 1.73 -3.85
CA TYR A 132 8.67 2.13 -5.25
C TYR A 132 7.48 3.04 -5.46
N ILE A 133 7.66 4.05 -6.31
CA ILE A 133 6.57 4.92 -6.75
C ILE A 133 6.65 5.12 -8.26
N GLY A 134 5.53 4.99 -8.95
CA GLY A 134 5.42 5.27 -10.38
C GLY A 134 5.37 6.77 -10.67
N GLU A 135 5.96 7.18 -11.79
CA GLU A 135 5.91 8.58 -12.23
C GLU A 135 4.46 9.04 -12.45
N GLY A 136 3.58 8.15 -12.95
CA GLY A 136 2.15 8.45 -13.07
C GLY A 136 1.47 8.78 -11.75
N MET A 137 1.93 8.24 -10.61
CA MET A 137 1.44 8.63 -9.28
C MET A 137 1.94 10.03 -8.91
N LEU A 138 3.20 10.36 -9.23
CA LEU A 138 3.76 11.69 -8.99
C LEU A 138 3.06 12.77 -9.84
N ASP A 139 2.67 12.46 -11.07
CA ASP A 139 1.89 13.34 -11.95
C ASP A 139 0.53 13.75 -11.34
N GLN A 140 0.03 12.98 -10.40
CA GLN A 140 -1.22 13.30 -9.68
C GLN A 140 -0.99 14.20 -8.47
N MET A 141 0.25 14.56 -8.13
CA MET A 141 0.59 15.30 -6.90
C MET A 141 0.79 16.79 -7.16
N GLU A 142 0.27 17.62 -6.28
CA GLU A 142 0.44 19.07 -6.29
C GLU A 142 1.30 19.55 -5.11
N THR A 143 1.42 18.72 -4.08
CA THR A 143 2.14 19.09 -2.85
C THR A 143 3.12 18.01 -2.41
N GLU A 144 4.20 18.44 -1.73
CA GLU A 144 5.15 17.52 -1.10
C GLU A 144 4.49 16.69 0.02
N ASP A 145 3.46 17.25 0.65
CA ASP A 145 2.70 16.56 1.70
C ASP A 145 1.89 15.37 1.14
N GLU A 146 1.43 15.45 -0.11
CA GLU A 146 0.80 14.34 -0.81
C GLU A 146 1.80 13.20 -1.05
N LEU A 147 3.01 13.54 -1.53
CA LEU A 147 4.09 12.56 -1.69
C LEU A 147 4.48 11.95 -0.35
N ALA A 148 4.69 12.78 0.67
CA ALA A 148 5.04 12.31 2.00
C ALA A 148 4.00 11.32 2.57
N THR A 149 2.70 11.59 2.34
CA THR A 149 1.61 10.70 2.76
C THR A 149 1.69 9.33 2.08
N ILE A 150 1.89 9.29 0.76
CA ILE A 150 1.97 8.01 0.02
C ILE A 150 3.23 7.24 0.45
N LEU A 151 4.37 7.91 0.57
CA LEU A 151 5.61 7.24 1.01
C LEU A 151 5.51 6.77 2.48
N ALA A 152 4.84 7.54 3.35
CA ALA A 152 4.60 7.13 4.73
C ALA A 152 3.71 5.89 4.80
N HIS A 153 2.65 5.82 4.00
CA HIS A 153 1.79 4.65 3.89
C HIS A 153 2.58 3.39 3.50
N GLU A 154 3.48 3.50 2.53
CA GLU A 154 4.34 2.37 2.11
C GLU A 154 5.37 2.01 3.19
N VAL A 155 5.93 2.99 3.90
CA VAL A 155 6.82 2.75 5.05
C VAL A 155 6.08 1.97 6.14
N GLU A 156 4.82 2.31 6.43
CA GLU A 156 4.02 1.62 7.45
C GLU A 156 3.71 0.17 7.09
N HIS A 157 3.54 -0.16 5.81
CA HIS A 157 3.43 -1.56 5.40
C HIS A 157 4.69 -2.38 5.73
N ILE A 158 5.86 -1.77 5.67
CA ILE A 158 7.12 -2.42 6.08
C ILE A 158 7.20 -2.45 7.61
N ASP A 159 6.92 -1.33 8.26
CA ASP A 159 7.06 -1.14 9.71
C ASP A 159 6.14 -2.06 10.52
N HIS A 160 4.91 -2.26 10.03
CA HIS A 160 3.91 -3.19 10.58
C HIS A 160 4.03 -4.63 10.05
N TYR A 161 5.12 -4.97 9.32
CA TYR A 161 5.42 -6.31 8.80
C TYR A 161 4.45 -6.83 7.74
N HIS A 162 3.55 -6.02 7.20
CA HIS A 162 2.57 -6.44 6.19
C HIS A 162 3.26 -7.06 4.96
N CYS A 163 4.35 -6.46 4.50
CA CYS A 163 5.13 -6.94 3.36
C CYS A 163 5.68 -8.36 3.58
N VAL A 164 6.34 -8.57 4.72
CA VAL A 164 7.00 -9.85 5.01
C VAL A 164 5.99 -10.95 5.33
N GLU A 165 4.91 -10.64 6.04
CA GLU A 165 3.87 -11.63 6.34
C GLU A 165 3.17 -12.10 5.06
N ARG A 166 2.83 -11.17 4.17
CA ARG A 166 2.27 -11.48 2.87
C ARG A 166 3.23 -12.30 2.01
N PHE A 167 4.51 -11.95 1.99
CA PHE A 167 5.54 -12.70 1.30
C PHE A 167 5.66 -14.13 1.81
N GLN A 168 5.73 -14.31 3.15
CA GLN A 168 5.81 -15.65 3.76
C GLN A 168 4.60 -16.51 3.43
N LEU A 169 3.41 -15.91 3.42
CA LEU A 169 2.18 -16.63 3.03
C LEU A 169 2.25 -17.11 1.58
N GLU A 170 2.62 -16.23 0.66
CA GLU A 170 2.74 -16.57 -0.77
C GLU A 170 3.81 -17.64 -1.01
N ALA A 171 4.99 -17.47 -0.41
CA ALA A 171 6.07 -18.45 -0.49
C ALA A 171 5.63 -19.82 0.03
N LYS A 172 4.88 -19.85 1.12
CA LYS A 172 4.33 -21.10 1.69
C LYS A 172 3.27 -21.73 0.79
N LEU A 173 2.38 -20.94 0.20
CA LEU A 173 1.35 -21.42 -0.73
C LEU A 173 1.97 -22.00 -2.01
N LYS A 174 3.06 -21.40 -2.48
CA LYS A 174 3.80 -21.88 -3.67
C LYS A 174 4.85 -22.95 -3.34
N ASN A 175 5.01 -23.34 -2.07
CA ASN A 175 6.05 -24.25 -1.60
C ASN A 175 7.46 -23.79 -2.00
N LEU A 176 7.72 -22.48 -1.97
CA LEU A 176 9.03 -21.92 -2.27
C LEU A 176 9.99 -22.11 -1.09
N ASN A 177 11.25 -22.40 -1.40
CA ASN A 177 12.30 -22.38 -0.40
C ASN A 177 12.86 -20.96 -0.26
N LEU A 178 12.71 -20.36 0.91
CA LEU A 178 13.14 -18.98 1.19
C LEU A 178 14.67 -18.81 1.12
N ASP A 179 15.43 -19.88 1.25
CA ASP A 179 16.89 -19.85 1.15
C ASP A 179 17.39 -19.83 -0.32
N ILE A 180 16.47 -20.02 -1.30
CA ILE A 180 16.83 -20.08 -2.72
C ILE A 180 16.32 -18.81 -3.43
N VAL A 181 17.20 -17.82 -3.59
CA VAL A 181 16.92 -16.53 -4.23
C VAL A 181 16.20 -16.69 -5.58
N GLY A 182 16.64 -17.63 -6.42
CA GLY A 182 16.01 -17.87 -7.73
C GLY A 182 14.54 -18.33 -7.66
N GLN A 183 14.10 -18.87 -6.53
CA GLN A 183 12.69 -19.20 -6.32
C GLN A 183 11.88 -17.96 -5.89
N LEU A 184 12.48 -17.03 -5.16
CA LEU A 184 11.84 -15.80 -4.73
C LEU A 184 11.50 -14.89 -5.91
N LEU A 185 12.35 -14.89 -6.94
CA LEU A 185 12.12 -14.16 -8.19
C LEU A 185 10.97 -14.74 -9.04
N GLN A 186 10.38 -15.87 -8.65
CA GLN A 186 9.17 -16.41 -9.28
C GLN A 186 7.89 -15.70 -8.77
N ILE A 187 8.00 -14.85 -7.75
CA ILE A 187 6.92 -13.98 -7.32
C ILE A 187 6.89 -12.81 -8.30
N PRO A 188 5.84 -12.66 -9.09
CA PRO A 188 5.77 -11.60 -10.10
C PRO A 188 5.61 -10.22 -9.43
N LEU A 189 6.02 -9.16 -10.13
CA LEU A 189 5.93 -7.79 -9.63
C LEU A 189 4.48 -7.40 -9.29
N GLU A 190 3.52 -7.89 -10.08
CA GLU A 190 2.08 -7.66 -9.87
C GLU A 190 1.58 -8.17 -8.52
N PHE A 191 2.27 -9.13 -7.92
CA PHE A 191 1.96 -9.58 -6.57
C PHE A 191 2.16 -8.45 -5.54
N TRP A 192 3.25 -7.69 -5.65
CA TRP A 192 3.56 -6.57 -4.76
C TRP A 192 2.62 -5.39 -5.00
N GLN A 193 2.22 -5.21 -6.25
CA GLN A 193 1.27 -4.18 -6.66
C GLN A 193 -0.19 -4.50 -6.29
N ALA A 194 -0.50 -5.70 -5.84
CA ALA A 194 -1.87 -6.16 -5.62
C ALA A 194 -2.47 -5.81 -4.23
N GLY A 195 -1.77 -4.98 -3.43
CA GLY A 195 -2.28 -4.43 -2.16
C GLY A 195 -2.42 -5.43 -1.01
N TYR A 196 -2.90 -4.93 0.09
CA TYR A 196 -3.02 -5.62 1.37
C TYR A 196 -4.48 -5.81 1.76
N HIS A 197 -4.71 -6.37 2.95
CA HIS A 197 -6.06 -6.47 3.49
C HIS A 197 -6.59 -5.12 3.95
N LYS A 198 -7.89 -4.95 3.90
CA LYS A 198 -8.56 -3.70 4.25
C LYS A 198 -8.12 -3.17 5.63
N ASP A 199 -7.95 -4.05 6.61
CA ASP A 199 -7.52 -3.66 7.95
C ASP A 199 -6.05 -3.21 7.98
N GLU A 200 -5.18 -3.88 7.22
CA GLU A 200 -3.77 -3.49 7.04
C GLU A 200 -3.64 -2.16 6.30
N GLU A 201 -4.48 -1.95 5.29
CA GLU A 201 -4.56 -0.69 4.57
C GLU A 201 -5.01 0.46 5.48
N PHE A 202 -6.03 0.23 6.29
CA PHE A 202 -6.50 1.22 7.25
C PHE A 202 -5.49 1.47 8.37
N GLU A 203 -4.72 0.48 8.76
CA GLU A 203 -3.61 0.66 9.70
C GLU A 203 -2.51 1.51 9.07
N ALA A 204 -2.08 1.18 7.84
CA ALA A 204 -1.09 1.94 7.10
C ALA A 204 -1.53 3.39 6.81
N ASP A 205 -2.82 3.63 6.52
CA ASP A 205 -3.36 4.98 6.37
C ASP A 205 -3.27 5.79 7.66
N ARG A 206 -3.71 5.21 8.76
CA ARG A 206 -3.75 5.88 10.06
C ARG A 206 -2.34 6.21 10.56
N GLU A 207 -1.48 5.21 10.58
CA GLU A 207 -0.11 5.37 11.08
C GLU A 207 0.75 6.16 10.08
N GLY A 208 0.55 5.99 8.76
CA GLY A 208 1.24 6.76 7.74
C GLY A 208 0.92 8.26 7.80
N VAL A 209 -0.34 8.64 8.06
CA VAL A 209 -0.68 10.06 8.31
C VAL A 209 0.00 10.57 9.58
N ARG A 210 0.06 9.77 10.66
CA ARG A 210 0.79 10.12 11.88
C ARG A 210 2.26 10.31 11.61
N LEU A 211 2.89 9.36 10.94
CA LEU A 211 4.30 9.41 10.57
C LEU A 211 4.63 10.65 9.72
N ALA A 212 3.80 10.97 8.71
CA ALA A 212 3.97 12.17 7.92
C ALA A 212 3.87 13.45 8.76
N VAL A 213 2.91 13.52 9.70
CA VAL A 213 2.74 14.67 10.58
C VAL A 213 3.89 14.83 11.58
N GLU A 214 4.43 13.75 12.11
CA GLU A 214 5.61 13.76 12.99
C GLU A 214 6.85 14.31 12.29
N THR A 215 6.97 14.07 10.97
CA THR A 215 8.05 14.62 10.14
C THR A 215 7.78 16.03 9.61
N GLY A 216 6.69 16.66 10.05
CA GLY A 216 6.37 18.06 9.77
C GLY A 216 5.57 18.30 8.50
N TYR A 217 4.92 17.26 7.96
CA TYR A 217 3.97 17.37 6.85
C TYR A 217 2.54 17.60 7.35
N SER A 218 1.69 18.08 6.46
CA SER A 218 0.28 18.32 6.74
C SER A 218 -0.55 17.05 6.55
N PRO A 219 -1.44 16.68 7.47
CA PRO A 219 -2.37 15.57 7.29
C PRO A 219 -3.34 15.78 6.12
N TYR A 220 -3.47 17.03 5.66
CA TYR A 220 -4.30 17.39 4.51
C TYR A 220 -3.72 16.93 3.17
N GLY A 221 -2.42 16.58 3.10
CA GLY A 221 -1.84 15.89 1.96
C GLY A 221 -2.58 14.59 1.64
N ALA A 222 -2.91 13.79 2.66
CA ALA A 222 -3.71 12.58 2.50
C ALA A 222 -5.11 12.86 1.95
N LEU A 223 -5.81 13.87 2.50
CA LEU A 223 -7.14 14.25 2.00
C LEU A 223 -7.10 14.73 0.56
N SER A 224 -6.07 15.51 0.19
CA SER A 224 -5.91 16.07 -1.16
C SER A 224 -5.69 14.96 -2.18
N ILE A 225 -4.71 14.10 -1.98
CA ILE A 225 -4.38 13.05 -2.94
C ILE A 225 -5.53 12.04 -3.09
N PHE A 226 -6.12 11.55 -2.01
CA PHE A 226 -7.22 10.59 -2.11
C PHE A 226 -8.49 11.19 -2.70
N THR A 227 -8.76 12.49 -2.48
CA THR A 227 -9.87 13.19 -3.15
C THR A 227 -9.62 13.26 -4.66
N ARG A 228 -8.38 13.53 -5.08
CA ARG A 228 -8.01 13.60 -6.51
C ARG A 228 -8.11 12.22 -7.17
N LEU A 229 -7.56 11.19 -6.54
CA LEU A 229 -7.66 9.82 -7.04
C LEU A 229 -9.12 9.34 -7.13
N ALA A 230 -9.97 9.73 -6.16
CA ALA A 230 -11.41 9.44 -6.20
C ALA A 230 -12.12 10.09 -7.40
N LYS A 231 -11.77 11.34 -7.72
CA LYS A 231 -12.32 12.02 -8.90
C LYS A 231 -11.89 11.34 -10.19
N LEU A 232 -10.61 11.01 -10.32
CA LEU A 232 -10.10 10.29 -11.48
C LEU A 232 -10.85 8.97 -11.69
N CYS A 233 -11.09 8.19 -10.64
CA CYS A 233 -11.90 6.97 -10.73
C CYS A 233 -13.31 7.22 -11.28
N ASN A 234 -14.00 8.26 -10.78
CA ASN A 234 -15.36 8.55 -11.20
C ASN A 234 -15.44 9.11 -12.63
N GLU A 235 -14.46 9.89 -13.06
CA GLU A 235 -14.43 10.47 -14.40
C GLU A 235 -14.15 9.40 -15.45
N PHE A 236 -13.30 8.43 -15.15
CA PHE A 236 -12.90 7.38 -16.08
C PHE A 236 -13.94 6.25 -16.23
N VAL A 237 -14.74 5.97 -15.22
CA VAL A 237 -15.82 4.95 -15.32
C VAL A 237 -16.90 5.35 -16.34
N ILE A 238 -16.97 6.61 -16.77
CA ILE A 238 -18.11 7.16 -17.54
C ILE A 238 -17.85 7.32 -19.05
N HIS A 239 -16.60 7.35 -19.58
CA HIS A 239 -16.36 7.86 -20.93
C HIS A 239 -15.28 7.19 -21.80
N ALA A 240 -15.28 5.89 -22.01
CA ALA A 240 -14.42 5.28 -23.03
C ALA A 240 -15.17 5.15 -24.38
N GLN A 241 -14.98 6.07 -25.33
CA GLN A 241 -15.53 5.99 -26.70
C GLN A 241 -14.61 6.44 -27.85
N SER A 242 -13.29 6.64 -27.68
CA SER A 242 -12.37 7.02 -28.76
C SER A 242 -10.95 6.43 -28.66
N PRO A 243 -10.15 6.35 -29.76
CA PRO A 243 -8.77 5.79 -29.73
C PRO A 243 -7.74 6.62 -28.93
N GLN A 244 -7.99 7.88 -28.63
CA GLN A 244 -7.24 8.67 -27.67
C GLN A 244 -7.55 8.26 -26.22
N GLU A 245 -8.65 7.55 -26.03
CA GLU A 245 -9.11 6.93 -24.80
C GLU A 245 -8.38 5.60 -24.51
N GLU A 246 -7.74 4.97 -25.48
CA GLU A 246 -6.94 3.74 -25.30
C GLU A 246 -5.71 4.00 -24.41
N LEU A 247 -5.09 5.18 -24.51
CA LEU A 247 -4.06 5.65 -23.57
C LEU A 247 -4.65 5.95 -22.20
N SER A 248 -5.89 6.44 -22.15
CA SER A 248 -6.67 6.59 -20.93
C SER A 248 -7.03 5.23 -20.32
N GLU A 249 -7.28 4.18 -21.10
CA GLU A 249 -7.56 2.83 -20.61
C GLU A 249 -6.37 2.22 -19.84
N LEU A 250 -5.14 2.48 -20.25
CA LEU A 250 -3.95 2.02 -19.51
C LEU A 250 -3.81 2.75 -18.17
N ALA A 251 -4.04 4.05 -18.14
CA ALA A 251 -4.06 4.83 -16.91
C ALA A 251 -5.23 4.42 -16.00
N ILE A 252 -6.42 4.15 -16.60
CA ILE A 252 -7.59 3.59 -15.89
C ILE A 252 -7.29 2.21 -15.34
N GLN A 253 -6.63 1.34 -16.10
CA GLN A 253 -6.26 0.00 -15.63
C GLN A 253 -5.24 0.07 -14.50
N SER A 254 -4.30 1.01 -14.54
CA SER A 254 -3.35 1.25 -13.46
C SER A 254 -4.04 1.80 -12.21
N LEU A 255 -4.89 2.81 -12.38
CA LEU A 255 -5.68 3.38 -11.29
C LEU A 255 -6.70 2.37 -10.72
N ALA A 256 -7.36 1.59 -11.58
CA ALA A 256 -8.19 0.45 -11.16
C ALA A 256 -7.34 -0.66 -10.50
N GLY A 257 -6.07 -0.77 -10.87
CA GLY A 257 -5.06 -1.58 -10.20
C GLY A 257 -4.82 -1.10 -8.78
N TYR A 258 -4.54 0.18 -8.60
CA TYR A 258 -4.37 0.83 -7.30
C TYR A 258 -5.58 0.59 -6.38
N PHE A 259 -6.81 0.81 -6.85
CA PHE A 259 -8.01 0.59 -6.03
C PHE A 259 -8.45 -0.87 -5.89
N ARG A 260 -7.94 -1.78 -6.71
CA ARG A 260 -8.04 -3.22 -6.43
C ARG A 260 -7.11 -3.63 -5.30
N SER A 261 -6.03 -2.88 -5.14
CA SER A 261 -5.02 -3.13 -4.12
C SER A 261 -5.29 -2.38 -2.82
N HIS A 262 -5.99 -1.24 -2.86
CA HIS A 262 -6.27 -0.41 -1.71
C HIS A 262 -7.79 -0.16 -1.57
N PRO A 263 -8.33 0.06 -0.37
CA PRO A 263 -9.75 0.35 -0.17
C PRO A 263 -10.22 1.56 -0.99
N LEU A 264 -11.54 1.63 -1.21
CA LEU A 264 -12.13 2.76 -1.91
C LEU A 264 -11.77 4.08 -1.24
N PRO A 265 -11.46 5.13 -2.02
CA PRO A 265 -11.04 6.42 -1.48
C PRO A 265 -11.99 7.04 -0.47
N SER A 266 -13.30 6.81 -0.61
CA SER A 266 -14.31 7.32 0.34
C SER A 266 -14.10 6.79 1.76
N GLU A 267 -13.81 5.51 1.92
CA GLU A 267 -13.58 4.90 3.23
C GLU A 267 -12.26 5.39 3.84
N ARG A 268 -11.22 5.56 3.02
CA ARG A 268 -9.92 6.14 3.43
C ARG A 268 -10.08 7.58 3.87
N LEU A 269 -10.82 8.41 3.11
CA LEU A 269 -11.11 9.81 3.47
C LEU A 269 -11.86 9.92 4.80
N ASP A 270 -12.85 9.06 5.05
CA ASP A 270 -13.60 9.03 6.31
C ASP A 270 -12.68 8.69 7.49
N GLN A 271 -11.75 7.76 7.30
CA GLN A 271 -10.79 7.40 8.34
C GLN A 271 -9.80 8.53 8.61
N ILE A 272 -9.21 9.13 7.57
CA ILE A 272 -8.25 10.22 7.73
C ILE A 272 -8.90 11.43 8.42
N ASN A 273 -10.15 11.77 8.06
CA ASN A 273 -10.88 12.82 8.75
C ASN A 273 -11.07 12.51 10.25
N ARG A 274 -11.33 11.25 10.59
CA ARG A 274 -11.39 10.84 12.01
C ARG A 274 -10.05 11.02 12.72
N VAL A 275 -8.95 10.57 12.10
CA VAL A 275 -7.60 10.74 12.66
C VAL A 275 -7.28 12.22 12.88
N ILE A 276 -7.56 13.10 11.90
CA ILE A 276 -7.35 14.55 12.02
C ILE A 276 -8.12 15.12 13.22
N ALA A 277 -9.38 14.68 13.41
CA ALA A 277 -10.21 15.14 14.53
C ALA A 277 -9.75 14.59 15.88
N GLU A 278 -9.41 13.31 15.96
CA GLU A 278 -8.91 12.64 17.17
C GLU A 278 -7.59 13.22 17.66
N GLU A 279 -6.68 13.55 16.74
CA GLU A 279 -5.37 14.13 17.02
C GLU A 279 -5.38 15.66 17.10
N HIS A 280 -6.53 16.31 16.91
CA HIS A 280 -6.70 17.78 16.94
C HIS A 280 -5.82 18.53 15.92
N TRP A 281 -5.73 18.01 14.68
CA TRP A 281 -4.90 18.55 13.62
C TRP A 281 -5.64 19.47 12.62
N GLU A 282 -6.85 19.90 12.92
CA GLU A 282 -7.68 20.72 12.03
C GLU A 282 -7.01 22.04 11.62
N GLY A 283 -6.06 22.51 12.44
CA GLY A 283 -5.27 23.72 12.16
C GLY A 283 -4.07 23.50 11.22
N ARG A 284 -3.67 22.27 10.92
CA ARG A 284 -2.47 21.94 10.11
C ARG A 284 -2.75 21.90 8.61
N LYS A 285 -3.42 22.91 8.06
CA LYS A 285 -3.90 22.96 6.66
C LYS A 285 -2.85 23.37 5.63
N THR A 286 -1.78 24.03 6.06
CA THR A 286 -0.73 24.50 5.16
C THR A 286 0.06 23.33 4.62
N GLN A 287 0.14 23.24 3.29
CA GLN A 287 0.89 22.22 2.57
C GLN A 287 2.08 22.86 1.87
N LYS A 288 3.14 22.09 1.69
CA LYS A 288 4.34 22.47 0.94
C LYS A 288 4.11 22.19 -0.54
N PRO A 289 4.40 23.13 -1.46
CA PRO A 289 4.25 22.86 -2.90
C PRO A 289 5.19 21.74 -3.34
N PHE A 290 4.73 20.94 -4.30
CA PHE A 290 5.58 19.97 -4.98
C PHE A 290 6.57 20.75 -5.85
N HIS A 291 7.86 20.66 -5.52
CA HIS A 291 8.89 21.42 -6.21
C HIS A 291 10.17 20.59 -6.38
N VAL A 292 10.44 20.20 -7.61
CA VAL A 292 11.66 19.49 -7.99
C VAL A 292 12.68 20.50 -8.51
N GLU A 293 13.84 20.53 -7.91
CA GLU A 293 14.98 21.32 -8.41
C GLU A 293 15.67 20.55 -9.52
N TYR A 294 15.61 21.08 -10.74
CA TYR A 294 16.35 20.54 -11.89
C TYR A 294 17.70 21.24 -12.02
N GLU A 295 18.77 20.47 -12.15
CA GLU A 295 20.09 21.04 -12.43
C GLU A 295 20.10 21.59 -13.85
N VAL A 296 20.46 22.87 -14.01
CA VAL A 296 20.58 23.52 -15.32
C VAL A 296 21.90 23.09 -15.95
N HIS A 297 21.87 22.16 -16.89
CA HIS A 297 23.02 21.84 -17.71
C HIS A 297 23.02 22.71 -18.98
N ASN A 298 24.12 23.49 -19.18
CA ASN A 298 24.36 24.35 -20.36
C ASN A 298 23.34 25.49 -20.62
N GLY A 299 22.70 26.05 -19.57
CA GLY A 299 21.87 27.24 -19.74
C GLY A 299 20.52 27.02 -20.42
N GLN A 300 20.09 25.78 -20.60
CA GLN A 300 18.75 25.44 -21.01
C GLN A 300 17.95 24.92 -19.81
N PHE A 301 16.83 25.56 -19.55
CA PHE A 301 15.83 25.03 -18.62
C PHE A 301 15.21 23.82 -19.30
N VAL A 302 15.43 22.63 -18.75
CA VAL A 302 14.65 21.47 -19.08
C VAL A 302 13.44 21.52 -18.15
N LYS A 303 12.26 21.64 -18.75
CA LYS A 303 10.99 21.64 -18.01
C LYS A 303 10.63 20.24 -17.65
#